data_06808248998373256345f03c6326181f
#
_entry.id   06808248998373256345f03c6326181f
#
_cell.length_a   1.000
_cell.length_b   1.000
_cell.length_c   1.000
_cell.angle_alpha   90.00
_cell.angle_beta   90.00
_cell.angle_gamma   90.00
#
_symmetry.space_group_name_H-M   'P 1'
#
loop_
_entity.id
_entity.type
_entity.pdbx_description
1 polymer ?
#
loop_
_entity_poly.entity_id
_entity_poly.type
_entity_poly.pdbx_seq_one_letter_code
_entity_poly.pdbx_strand_id
1 'polypeptide(L)'
;RIGMKYNATKTLRFKGAAGLYSQNVLSTVDDRDVVNLFSGFLSGPEESIYDYSKNEYVNNVLQKAWHVVFGVEYDVNQYLELNLEPYYKNFNALLNINRAKAKKTDPDYIVETGKAYGIDFTAKYSRGRYYLWGTYSYGNVTRDDGRQEYPTIYDRTHNVNLLGSVAFGKTKSLELSVRFNYGTGFPFTRAIGFFDQIPSTDLGTDFVSTNGQIGILYESKRNQGRLPDYMRIDVSAKKIFKFGKHSRLEINASISNVTDRDNIFYVNRISYERINQLPILPSAGLNFFF
;
A
#
# COMPACT_ATOMS: atom_id res chain seq x y z
N ARG A 1 19.92 -9.71 -11.73
CA ARG A 1 20.01 -9.11 -10.39
C ARG A 1 21.43 -9.23 -9.90
N ILE A 2 21.96 -8.14 -9.37
CA ILE A 2 23.28 -8.07 -8.74
C ILE A 2 23.09 -7.43 -7.39
N GLY A 3 23.75 -7.97 -6.35
CA GLY A 3 23.75 -7.40 -5.01
C GLY A 3 25.15 -7.48 -4.41
N MET A 4 25.52 -6.45 -3.67
CA MET A 4 26.81 -6.34 -3.02
C MET A 4 26.64 -5.85 -1.58
N LYS A 5 27.43 -6.37 -0.67
CA LYS A 5 27.56 -5.87 0.71
C LYS A 5 29.03 -5.69 1.02
N TYR A 6 29.38 -4.51 1.52
CA TYR A 6 30.73 -4.14 1.92
C TYR A 6 30.73 -3.74 3.40
N ASN A 7 31.51 -4.45 4.21
CA ASN A 7 31.71 -4.16 5.61
C ASN A 7 32.91 -3.22 5.76
N ALA A 8 32.63 -1.90 5.81
CA ALA A 8 33.68 -0.89 5.95
C ALA A 8 34.36 -0.95 7.32
N THR A 9 33.55 -1.22 8.36
CA THR A 9 34.03 -1.46 9.71
C THR A 9 33.21 -2.59 10.36
N LYS A 10 33.48 -2.91 11.62
CA LYS A 10 32.65 -3.85 12.38
C LYS A 10 31.22 -3.34 12.61
N THR A 11 31.02 -2.02 12.54
CA THR A 11 29.75 -1.37 12.84
C THR A 11 29.13 -0.65 11.66
N LEU A 12 29.86 -0.39 10.57
CA LEU A 12 29.39 0.30 9.39
C LEU A 12 29.46 -0.60 8.17
N ARG A 13 28.31 -0.78 7.52
CA ARG A 13 28.15 -1.63 6.34
C ARG A 13 27.40 -0.88 5.24
N PHE A 14 27.87 -1.03 4.02
CA PHE A 14 27.23 -0.54 2.80
C PHE A 14 26.65 -1.72 2.04
N LYS A 15 25.47 -1.56 1.47
CA LYS A 15 24.84 -2.55 0.60
C LYS A 15 24.26 -1.88 -0.62
N GLY A 16 24.26 -2.59 -1.73
CA GLY A 16 23.67 -2.11 -2.96
C GLY A 16 23.09 -3.27 -3.75
N ALA A 17 22.00 -3.05 -4.41
CA ALA A 17 21.39 -4.01 -5.31
C ALA A 17 20.82 -3.32 -6.54
N ALA A 18 20.99 -3.94 -7.70
CA ALA A 18 20.36 -3.53 -8.94
C ALA A 18 19.79 -4.75 -9.67
N GLY A 19 18.71 -4.56 -10.40
CA GLY A 19 18.09 -5.68 -11.12
C GLY A 19 17.14 -5.23 -12.22
N LEU A 20 17.02 -6.12 -13.22
CA LEU A 20 15.99 -6.05 -14.25
C LEU A 20 14.90 -7.06 -13.91
N TYR A 21 13.67 -6.67 -14.08
CA TYR A 21 12.49 -7.43 -13.73
C TYR A 21 11.48 -7.43 -14.87
N SER A 22 10.80 -8.54 -15.04
CA SER A 22 9.70 -8.64 -16.00
C SER A 22 8.56 -9.48 -15.42
N GLN A 23 7.35 -9.16 -15.84
CA GLN A 23 6.13 -9.84 -15.41
C GLN A 23 5.13 -9.83 -16.56
N ASN A 24 4.45 -10.95 -16.78
CA ASN A 24 3.40 -11.09 -17.79
C ASN A 24 1.98 -11.12 -17.17
N VAL A 25 1.86 -11.12 -15.86
CA VAL A 25 0.56 -11.13 -15.16
C VAL A 25 0.10 -9.72 -14.91
N LEU A 26 -1.14 -9.42 -15.33
CA LEU A 26 -1.83 -8.16 -15.09
C LEU A 26 -2.90 -8.35 -14.02
N SER A 27 -2.98 -7.43 -13.06
CA SER A 27 -4.13 -7.33 -12.17
C SER A 27 -5.27 -6.58 -12.86
N THR A 28 -6.49 -7.14 -12.82
CA THR A 28 -7.70 -6.52 -13.38
C THR A 28 -8.40 -5.57 -12.42
N VAL A 29 -7.76 -5.24 -11.30
CA VAL A 29 -8.31 -4.29 -10.32
C VAL A 29 -8.40 -2.90 -10.94
N ASP A 30 -9.61 -2.35 -10.99
CA ASP A 30 -9.81 -0.97 -11.38
C ASP A 30 -9.44 -0.04 -10.22
N ASP A 31 -8.57 0.97 -10.46
CA ASP A 31 -8.25 2.01 -9.47
C ASP A 31 -9.48 2.89 -9.10
N ARG A 32 -10.60 2.75 -9.80
CA ARG A 32 -11.85 3.42 -9.47
C ARG A 32 -12.54 2.75 -8.27
N ASP A 33 -12.35 1.45 -8.10
CA ASP A 33 -12.90 0.68 -7.00
C ASP A 33 -11.85 0.53 -5.90
N VAL A 34 -11.94 1.36 -4.89
CA VAL A 34 -11.08 1.31 -3.71
C VAL A 34 -11.24 -0.01 -2.96
N VAL A 35 -12.35 -0.71 -3.16
CA VAL A 35 -12.63 -2.02 -2.54
C VAL A 35 -13.03 -3.02 -3.60
N ASN A 36 -12.06 -3.50 -4.35
CA ASN A 36 -12.26 -4.72 -5.10
C ASN A 36 -11.69 -5.91 -4.31
N LEU A 37 -12.56 -6.61 -3.59
CA LEU A 37 -12.19 -7.79 -2.80
C LEU A 37 -11.82 -9.00 -3.69
N PHE A 38 -12.17 -8.95 -4.98
CA PHE A 38 -11.87 -9.99 -5.95
C PHE A 38 -10.98 -9.42 -7.05
N SER A 39 -9.67 -9.48 -6.84
CA SER A 39 -8.71 -9.18 -7.90
C SER A 39 -8.60 -10.37 -8.85
N GLY A 40 -9.05 -10.20 -10.10
CA GLY A 40 -8.72 -11.11 -11.18
C GLY A 40 -7.28 -10.86 -11.67
N PHE A 41 -6.68 -11.89 -12.25
CA PHE A 41 -5.39 -11.80 -12.91
C PHE A 41 -5.52 -12.30 -14.34
N LEU A 42 -4.96 -11.54 -15.29
CA LEU A 42 -4.86 -11.93 -16.70
C LEU A 42 -3.40 -12.19 -17.06
N SER A 43 -3.16 -13.25 -17.79
CA SER A 43 -1.86 -13.59 -18.35
C SER A 43 -1.78 -13.11 -19.80
N GLY A 44 -1.63 -11.81 -19.97
CA GLY A 44 -1.62 -11.15 -21.28
C GLY A 44 -3.02 -11.04 -21.89
N PRO A 45 -3.52 -9.83 -22.18
CA PRO A 45 -4.77 -9.67 -22.91
C PRO A 45 -4.60 -10.15 -24.36
N GLU A 46 -5.61 -10.85 -24.87
CA GLU A 46 -5.72 -11.19 -26.30
C GLU A 46 -6.23 -9.99 -27.13
N GLU A 47 -6.62 -8.92 -26.45
CA GLU A 47 -7.22 -7.73 -27.02
C GLU A 47 -6.15 -6.71 -27.42
N SER A 48 -6.53 -5.74 -28.27
CA SER A 48 -5.63 -4.70 -28.75
C SER A 48 -5.18 -3.77 -27.64
N ILE A 49 -3.87 -3.59 -27.53
CA ILE A 49 -3.21 -2.70 -26.59
C ILE A 49 -2.75 -1.47 -27.36
N TYR A 50 -2.93 -0.27 -26.81
CA TYR A 50 -2.50 0.97 -27.44
C TYR A 50 -1.40 1.67 -26.61
N ASP A 51 -0.35 2.09 -27.28
CA ASP A 51 0.73 2.87 -26.70
C ASP A 51 0.58 4.34 -27.14
N TYR A 52 0.05 5.18 -26.26
CA TYR A 52 -0.14 6.62 -26.57
C TYR A 52 1.19 7.36 -26.72
N SER A 53 2.26 6.91 -26.12
CA SER A 53 3.57 7.55 -26.24
C SER A 53 4.18 7.36 -27.63
N LYS A 54 3.86 6.23 -28.27
CA LYS A 54 4.31 5.88 -29.61
C LYS A 54 3.24 6.06 -30.67
N ASN A 55 1.98 6.28 -30.27
CA ASN A 55 0.82 6.39 -31.12
C ASN A 55 0.61 5.16 -32.03
N GLU A 56 0.75 3.96 -31.47
CA GLU A 56 0.66 2.69 -32.19
C GLU A 56 -0.06 1.59 -31.38
N TYR A 57 -0.66 0.64 -32.10
CA TYR A 57 -1.16 -0.60 -31.50
C TYR A 57 -0.03 -1.61 -31.33
N VAL A 58 0.00 -2.28 -30.19
CA VAL A 58 0.96 -3.33 -29.86
C VAL A 58 0.22 -4.62 -29.50
N ASN A 59 0.71 -5.77 -29.99
CA ASN A 59 0.02 -7.04 -29.83
C ASN A 59 0.32 -7.73 -28.49
N ASN A 60 1.44 -7.42 -27.88
CA ASN A 60 1.85 -8.00 -26.60
C ASN A 60 2.82 -7.07 -25.86
N VAL A 61 2.62 -6.94 -24.57
CA VAL A 61 3.49 -6.12 -23.70
C VAL A 61 3.93 -6.92 -22.51
N LEU A 62 5.22 -7.26 -22.48
CA LEU A 62 5.85 -7.76 -21.27
C LEU A 62 6.15 -6.57 -20.35
N GLN A 63 5.54 -6.53 -19.17
CA GLN A 63 5.84 -5.50 -18.18
C GLN A 63 7.29 -5.59 -17.75
N LYS A 64 8.01 -4.47 -17.77
CA LYS A 64 9.45 -4.39 -17.51
C LYS A 64 9.77 -3.27 -16.55
N ALA A 65 10.68 -3.55 -15.63
CA ALA A 65 11.19 -2.56 -14.69
C ALA A 65 12.67 -2.80 -14.40
N TRP A 66 13.36 -1.74 -13.99
CA TRP A 66 14.65 -1.85 -13.34
C TRP A 66 14.64 -1.15 -11.98
N HIS A 67 15.36 -1.71 -11.04
CA HIS A 67 15.43 -1.22 -9.67
C HIS A 67 16.87 -1.05 -9.25
N VAL A 68 17.13 0.03 -8.50
CA VAL A 68 18.39 0.26 -7.79
C VAL A 68 18.05 0.62 -6.35
N VAL A 69 18.77 -0.02 -5.44
CA VAL A 69 18.67 0.25 -3.99
C VAL A 69 20.08 0.39 -3.46
N PHE A 70 20.30 1.38 -2.63
CA PHE A 70 21.52 1.56 -1.87
C PHE A 70 21.17 1.58 -0.39
N GLY A 71 22.03 1.03 0.47
CA GLY A 71 21.76 0.97 1.91
C GLY A 71 23.00 1.23 2.74
N VAL A 72 22.78 1.89 3.86
CA VAL A 72 23.78 2.09 4.91
C VAL A 72 23.25 1.53 6.21
N GLU A 73 23.93 0.53 6.75
CA GLU A 73 23.66 -0.04 8.06
C GLU A 73 24.72 0.43 9.04
N TYR A 74 24.30 0.96 10.18
CA TYR A 74 25.21 1.46 11.22
C TYR A 74 24.79 0.98 12.61
N ASP A 75 25.64 0.17 13.23
CA ASP A 75 25.49 -0.22 14.63
C ASP A 75 26.14 0.86 15.49
N VAL A 76 25.33 1.80 16.00
CA VAL A 76 25.79 2.88 16.90
C VAL A 76 26.47 2.28 18.14
N ASN A 77 25.90 1.19 18.64
CA ASN A 77 26.44 0.36 19.72
C ASN A 77 25.76 -1.02 19.66
N GLN A 78 26.08 -1.92 20.58
CA GLN A 78 25.50 -3.28 20.66
C GLN A 78 23.97 -3.32 20.86
N TYR A 79 23.32 -2.19 21.09
CA TYR A 79 21.88 -2.10 21.39
C TYR A 79 21.10 -1.30 20.35
N LEU A 80 21.74 -0.43 19.56
CA LEU A 80 21.10 0.47 18.61
C LEU A 80 21.68 0.26 17.22
N GLU A 81 20.81 -0.19 16.33
CA GLU A 81 21.05 -0.39 14.90
C GLU A 81 20.22 0.64 14.11
N LEU A 82 20.85 1.28 13.14
CA LEU A 82 20.24 2.21 12.19
C LEU A 82 20.44 1.69 10.78
N ASN A 83 19.42 1.83 9.93
CA ASN A 83 19.49 1.47 8.53
C ASN A 83 18.82 2.56 7.70
N LEU A 84 19.49 2.97 6.62
CA LEU A 84 18.99 3.97 5.66
C LEU A 84 19.08 3.40 4.25
N GLU A 85 17.96 3.35 3.53
CA GLU A 85 17.85 2.72 2.21
C GLU A 85 17.14 3.62 1.20
N PRO A 86 17.83 4.52 0.49
CA PRO A 86 17.30 5.14 -0.70
C PRO A 86 17.11 4.12 -1.83
N TYR A 87 16.04 4.29 -2.59
CA TYR A 87 15.73 3.45 -3.74
C TYR A 87 15.19 4.24 -4.92
N TYR A 88 15.40 3.70 -6.10
CA TYR A 88 14.80 4.17 -7.33
C TYR A 88 14.36 2.97 -8.18
N LYS A 89 13.11 3.04 -8.69
CA LYS A 89 12.52 2.03 -9.57
C LYS A 89 11.94 2.73 -10.78
N ASN A 90 12.26 2.22 -11.96
CA ASN A 90 11.70 2.71 -13.20
C ASN A 90 10.94 1.58 -13.88
N PHE A 91 9.71 1.85 -14.25
CA PHE A 91 8.84 0.94 -14.96
C PHE A 91 8.78 1.37 -16.42
N ASN A 92 9.48 0.63 -17.28
CA ASN A 92 9.61 0.96 -18.71
C ASN A 92 8.33 0.62 -19.50
N ALA A 93 7.61 -0.41 -19.05
CA ALA A 93 6.34 -0.82 -19.63
C ALA A 93 5.47 -1.43 -18.55
N LEU A 94 4.30 -0.87 -18.38
CA LEU A 94 3.21 -1.37 -17.55
C LEU A 94 1.99 -1.50 -18.44
N LEU A 95 1.15 -2.47 -18.15
CA LEU A 95 -0.12 -2.63 -18.83
C LEU A 95 -1.24 -2.19 -17.89
N ASN A 96 -2.17 -1.40 -18.40
CA ASN A 96 -3.32 -0.92 -17.62
C ASN A 96 -4.58 -0.90 -18.46
N ILE A 97 -5.74 -0.92 -17.80
CA ILE A 97 -7.04 -0.79 -18.43
C ILE A 97 -7.18 0.64 -18.98
N ASN A 98 -7.68 0.76 -20.19
CA ASN A 98 -7.97 2.07 -20.80
C ASN A 98 -9.22 2.72 -20.18
N ARG A 99 -9.02 3.60 -19.24
CA ARG A 99 -10.11 4.31 -18.55
C ARG A 99 -10.74 5.44 -19.37
N ALA A 100 -10.08 5.84 -20.46
CA ALA A 100 -10.58 6.83 -21.38
C ALA A 100 -11.37 6.21 -22.53
N LYS A 101 -11.63 4.88 -22.50
CA LYS A 101 -12.45 4.21 -23.50
C LYS A 101 -13.87 4.77 -23.48
N ALA A 102 -14.25 5.41 -24.60
CA ALA A 102 -15.58 5.97 -24.81
C ALA A 102 -16.39 5.19 -25.85
N LYS A 103 -15.71 4.58 -26.83
CA LYS A 103 -16.32 3.84 -27.92
C LYS A 103 -15.93 2.36 -27.86
N LYS A 104 -16.77 1.48 -28.40
CA LYS A 104 -16.48 0.06 -28.49
C LYS A 104 -15.20 -0.25 -29.29
N THR A 105 -14.86 0.62 -30.23
CA THR A 105 -13.66 0.53 -31.06
C THR A 105 -12.38 1.00 -30.37
N ASP A 106 -12.48 1.67 -29.24
CA ASP A 106 -11.31 2.12 -28.49
C ASP A 106 -10.62 0.92 -27.83
N PRO A 107 -9.30 0.91 -27.70
CA PRO A 107 -8.55 -0.18 -27.08
C PRO A 107 -8.95 -0.37 -25.61
N ASP A 108 -9.00 -1.63 -25.15
CA ASP A 108 -9.32 -1.97 -23.78
C ASP A 108 -8.12 -1.76 -22.83
N TYR A 109 -6.92 -1.88 -23.38
CA TYR A 109 -5.68 -1.77 -22.62
C TYR A 109 -4.73 -0.73 -23.21
N ILE A 110 -3.95 -0.12 -22.33
CA ILE A 110 -2.93 0.88 -22.70
C ILE A 110 -1.58 0.54 -22.05
N VAL A 111 -0.52 0.98 -22.72
CA VAL A 111 0.84 0.94 -22.17
C VAL A 111 1.08 2.19 -21.34
N GLU A 112 1.60 2.00 -20.15
CA GLU A 112 2.03 3.09 -19.27
C GLU A 112 3.51 2.92 -18.90
N THR A 113 4.14 4.01 -18.51
CA THR A 113 5.42 4.00 -17.82
C THR A 113 5.24 4.41 -16.36
N GLY A 114 6.27 4.29 -15.54
CA GLY A 114 6.16 4.71 -14.16
C GLY A 114 7.49 4.87 -13.46
N LYS A 115 7.45 5.56 -12.34
CA LYS A 115 8.61 5.78 -11.46
C LYS A 115 8.20 5.60 -10.01
N ALA A 116 9.08 5.00 -9.23
CA ALA A 116 8.95 4.99 -7.78
C ALA A 116 10.31 5.28 -7.16
N TYR A 117 10.38 6.27 -6.29
CA TYR A 117 11.60 6.59 -5.57
C TYR A 117 11.29 7.00 -4.14
N GLY A 118 12.26 6.80 -3.29
CA GLY A 118 12.08 7.12 -1.89
C GLY A 118 13.30 6.78 -1.05
N ILE A 119 13.10 6.91 0.25
CA ILE A 119 14.08 6.59 1.27
C ILE A 119 13.40 5.94 2.46
N ASP A 120 13.91 4.80 2.87
CA ASP A 120 13.47 4.07 4.04
C ASP A 120 14.50 4.21 5.16
N PHE A 121 14.06 4.65 6.32
CA PHE A 121 14.86 4.71 7.53
C PHE A 121 14.31 3.75 8.57
N THR A 122 15.19 2.94 9.16
CA THR A 122 14.83 2.02 10.26
C THR A 122 15.78 2.25 11.44
N ALA A 123 15.22 2.33 12.64
CA ALA A 123 15.94 2.34 13.89
C ALA A 123 15.44 1.21 14.80
N LYS A 124 16.35 0.42 15.35
CA LYS A 124 16.05 -0.68 16.25
C LYS A 124 16.92 -0.58 17.50
N TYR A 125 16.27 -0.48 18.65
CA TYR A 125 16.92 -0.46 19.94
C TYR A 125 16.45 -1.64 20.79
N SER A 126 17.38 -2.39 21.33
CA SER A 126 17.08 -3.54 22.19
C SER A 126 18.07 -3.61 23.35
N ARG A 127 17.64 -3.24 24.56
CA ARG A 127 18.47 -3.31 25.75
C ARG A 127 17.66 -3.79 26.95
N GLY A 128 18.01 -4.94 27.46
CA GLY A 128 17.48 -5.46 28.72
C GLY A 128 15.96 -5.70 28.69
N ARG A 129 15.19 -4.71 29.09
CA ARG A 129 13.73 -4.75 29.19
C ARG A 129 13.04 -3.93 28.13
N TYR A 130 13.79 -3.10 27.42
CA TYR A 130 13.27 -2.16 26.45
C TYR A 130 13.52 -2.66 25.04
N TYR A 131 12.50 -2.65 24.23
CA TYR A 131 12.57 -2.87 22.80
C TYR A 131 11.85 -1.71 22.11
N LEU A 132 12.54 -1.01 21.23
CA LEU A 132 11.99 0.04 20.39
C LEU A 132 12.37 -0.27 18.95
N TRP A 133 11.40 -0.18 18.06
CA TRP A 133 11.60 -0.34 16.63
C TRP A 133 10.79 0.73 15.91
N GLY A 134 11.41 1.41 14.98
CA GLY A 134 10.75 2.44 14.21
C GLY A 134 11.17 2.39 12.77
N THR A 135 10.22 2.63 11.87
CA THR A 135 10.48 2.86 10.46
C THR A 135 9.83 4.17 10.03
N TYR A 136 10.54 4.89 9.20
CA TYR A 136 10.01 6.03 8.46
C TYR A 136 10.32 5.83 6.99
N SER A 137 9.31 5.94 6.14
CA SER A 137 9.43 5.87 4.70
C SER A 137 8.94 7.18 4.08
N TYR A 138 9.77 7.75 3.23
CA TYR A 138 9.36 8.77 2.27
C TYR A 138 9.35 8.13 0.90
N GLY A 139 8.24 8.24 0.17
CA GLY A 139 8.12 7.66 -1.16
C GLY A 139 7.22 8.49 -2.07
N ASN A 140 7.48 8.38 -3.36
CA ASN A 140 6.66 8.93 -4.42
C ASN A 140 6.52 7.89 -5.53
N VAL A 141 5.30 7.65 -5.98
CA VAL A 141 5.00 6.67 -7.02
C VAL A 141 4.09 7.29 -8.05
N THR A 142 4.62 7.48 -9.26
CA THR A 142 3.87 8.04 -10.37
C THR A 142 3.80 7.08 -11.55
N ARG A 143 2.76 7.26 -12.37
CA ARG A 143 2.59 6.63 -13.67
C ARG A 143 2.34 7.69 -14.74
N ASP A 144 2.67 7.35 -15.98
CA ASP A 144 2.43 8.16 -17.16
C ASP A 144 1.78 7.30 -18.24
N ASP A 145 0.57 7.67 -18.66
CA ASP A 145 -0.21 6.95 -19.68
C ASP A 145 0.04 7.47 -21.11
N GLY A 146 1.07 8.30 -21.28
CA GLY A 146 1.40 8.99 -22.53
C GLY A 146 0.59 10.26 -22.78
N ARG A 147 -0.36 10.60 -21.89
CA ARG A 147 -1.18 11.82 -21.93
C ARG A 147 -0.98 12.67 -20.69
N GLN A 148 -0.81 12.01 -19.54
CA GLN A 148 -0.60 12.68 -18.26
C GLN A 148 0.23 11.82 -17.30
N GLU A 149 1.08 12.48 -16.53
CA GLU A 149 1.70 11.87 -15.34
C GLU A 149 0.79 12.07 -14.12
N TYR A 150 0.59 11.02 -13.34
CA TYR A 150 -0.31 11.03 -12.19
C TYR A 150 0.21 10.12 -11.06
N PRO A 151 -0.05 10.46 -9.78
CA PRO A 151 0.28 9.59 -8.66
C PRO A 151 -0.58 8.33 -8.69
N THR A 152 -0.02 7.18 -8.31
CA THR A 152 -0.79 5.95 -8.18
C THR A 152 -1.70 5.98 -6.95
N ILE A 153 -2.76 5.18 -6.93
CA ILE A 153 -3.63 5.05 -5.75
C ILE A 153 -2.88 4.49 -4.51
N TYR A 154 -1.71 3.93 -4.70
CA TYR A 154 -0.85 3.40 -3.63
C TYR A 154 0.23 4.40 -3.20
N ASP A 155 0.29 5.59 -3.80
CA ASP A 155 1.28 6.60 -3.44
C ASP A 155 1.01 7.13 -2.03
N ARG A 156 1.86 6.78 -1.11
CA ARG A 156 1.85 7.26 0.28
C ARG A 156 3.16 7.97 0.56
N THR A 157 3.13 9.30 0.53
CA THR A 157 4.34 10.13 0.60
C THR A 157 5.11 9.93 1.91
N HIS A 158 4.40 9.86 3.04
CA HIS A 158 5.01 9.62 4.35
C HIS A 158 4.34 8.43 5.03
N ASN A 159 5.16 7.52 5.57
CA ASN A 159 4.70 6.39 6.34
C ASN A 159 5.60 6.19 7.56
N VAL A 160 5.00 6.17 8.75
CA VAL A 160 5.70 5.98 10.05
C VAL A 160 5.11 4.77 10.75
N ASN A 161 5.97 3.87 11.19
CA ASN A 161 5.57 2.78 12.07
C ASN A 161 6.51 2.74 13.26
N LEU A 162 5.96 2.82 14.46
CA LEU A 162 6.71 2.73 15.71
C LEU A 162 6.15 1.59 16.57
N LEU A 163 7.04 0.82 17.15
CA LEU A 163 6.72 -0.23 18.11
C LEU A 163 7.63 -0.05 19.33
N GLY A 164 7.02 0.09 20.48
CA GLY A 164 7.72 0.08 21.76
C GLY A 164 7.21 -1.02 22.66
N SER A 165 8.09 -1.78 23.31
CA SER A 165 7.71 -2.70 24.36
C SER A 165 8.62 -2.60 25.57
N VAL A 166 8.04 -2.86 26.74
CA VAL A 166 8.73 -2.86 28.04
C VAL A 166 8.33 -4.09 28.82
N ALA A 167 9.33 -4.85 29.25
CA ALA A 167 9.13 -6.03 30.10
C ALA A 167 9.31 -5.71 31.57
N PHE A 168 8.35 -6.08 32.40
CA PHE A 168 8.29 -5.84 33.84
C PHE A 168 8.50 -7.10 34.68
N GLY A 169 8.91 -6.90 35.93
CA GLY A 169 9.15 -7.95 36.90
C GLY A 169 10.56 -8.56 36.80
N LYS A 170 10.98 -9.30 37.82
CA LYS A 170 12.31 -9.97 37.84
C LYS A 170 12.44 -11.01 36.72
N THR A 171 11.35 -11.70 36.42
CA THR A 171 11.28 -12.74 35.38
C THR A 171 10.82 -12.23 34.01
N LYS A 172 10.65 -10.91 33.87
CA LYS A 172 10.12 -10.28 32.64
C LYS A 172 8.78 -10.91 32.19
N SER A 173 7.94 -11.29 33.14
CA SER A 173 6.70 -12.02 32.88
C SER A 173 5.52 -11.15 32.46
N LEU A 174 5.62 -9.83 32.57
CA LEU A 174 4.64 -8.87 32.06
C LEU A 174 5.33 -8.02 31.00
N GLU A 175 4.76 -7.99 29.81
CA GLU A 175 5.20 -7.11 28.70
C GLU A 175 4.06 -6.18 28.32
N LEU A 176 4.34 -4.90 28.25
CA LEU A 176 3.43 -3.90 27.70
C LEU A 176 4.01 -3.40 26.39
N SER A 177 3.17 -3.29 25.37
CA SER A 177 3.58 -2.81 24.06
C SER A 177 2.64 -1.76 23.52
N VAL A 178 3.21 -0.80 22.81
CA VAL A 178 2.47 0.25 22.08
C VAL A 178 2.93 0.23 20.63
N ARG A 179 1.99 0.25 19.70
CA ARG A 179 2.24 0.40 18.27
C ARG A 179 1.58 1.70 17.80
N PHE A 180 2.33 2.49 17.06
CA PHE A 180 1.84 3.67 16.37
C PHE A 180 2.05 3.51 14.87
N ASN A 181 1.01 3.78 14.09
CA ASN A 181 1.05 3.80 12.64
C ASN A 181 0.51 5.14 12.16
N TYR A 182 1.25 5.78 11.27
CA TYR A 182 0.82 6.99 10.57
C TYR A 182 1.15 6.85 9.08
N GLY A 183 0.29 7.39 8.23
CA GLY A 183 0.55 7.48 6.80
C GLY A 183 -0.29 8.57 6.16
N THR A 184 0.32 9.31 5.23
CA THR A 184 -0.41 10.29 4.43
C THR A 184 -1.52 9.62 3.63
N GLY A 185 -2.61 10.37 3.38
CA GLY A 185 -3.77 9.87 2.67
C GLY A 185 -3.46 9.39 1.27
N PHE A 186 -4.15 8.35 0.83
CA PHE A 186 -4.01 7.82 -0.52
C PHE A 186 -4.63 8.76 -1.56
N PRO A 187 -4.03 8.86 -2.77
CA PRO A 187 -4.60 9.60 -3.87
C PRO A 187 -5.87 8.97 -4.41
N PHE A 188 -6.77 9.79 -4.91
CA PHE A 188 -7.95 9.35 -5.64
C PHE A 188 -8.37 10.37 -6.69
N THR A 189 -9.09 9.93 -7.72
CA THR A 189 -9.68 10.82 -8.71
C THR A 189 -11.03 11.34 -8.21
N ARG A 190 -11.21 12.65 -8.21
CA ARG A 190 -12.46 13.27 -7.73
C ARG A 190 -13.59 13.05 -8.72
N ALA A 191 -14.78 12.76 -8.21
CA ALA A 191 -16.01 12.87 -8.97
C ALA A 191 -16.42 14.35 -9.02
N ILE A 192 -16.72 14.87 -10.21
CA ILE A 192 -17.11 16.27 -10.43
C ILE A 192 -18.57 16.40 -10.83
N GLY A 193 -19.24 15.30 -11.12
CA GLY A 193 -20.66 15.25 -11.47
C GLY A 193 -21.16 13.86 -11.70
N PHE A 194 -22.46 13.78 -11.95
CA PHE A 194 -23.18 12.55 -12.26
C PHE A 194 -24.08 12.79 -13.46
N PHE A 195 -24.32 11.75 -14.21
CA PHE A 195 -25.27 11.77 -15.31
C PHE A 195 -26.02 10.44 -15.38
N ASP A 196 -27.27 10.48 -15.88
CA ASP A 196 -27.99 9.27 -16.14
C ASP A 196 -27.43 8.61 -17.41
N GLN A 197 -26.98 7.37 -17.29
CA GLN A 197 -26.50 6.59 -18.42
C GLN A 197 -27.71 6.07 -19.22
N ILE A 198 -28.05 6.76 -20.30
CA ILE A 198 -29.09 6.30 -21.24
C ILE A 198 -28.43 5.26 -22.15
N PRO A 199 -28.92 3.98 -22.13
CA PRO A 199 -28.38 2.99 -23.05
C PRO A 199 -28.72 3.40 -24.48
N SER A 200 -27.72 3.77 -25.27
CA SER A 200 -27.90 4.24 -26.65
C SER A 200 -28.29 3.16 -27.65
N THR A 201 -28.34 1.90 -27.25
CA THR A 201 -28.54 0.76 -28.12
C THR A 201 -29.98 0.30 -28.24
N ASP A 202 -30.88 0.83 -27.42
CA ASP A 202 -32.28 0.39 -27.42
C ASP A 202 -33.26 1.56 -27.25
N LEU A 203 -33.53 2.25 -28.35
CA LEU A 203 -34.51 3.33 -28.40
C LEU A 203 -35.98 2.86 -28.18
N GLY A 204 -36.20 1.54 -28.02
CA GLY A 204 -37.49 0.94 -27.75
C GLY A 204 -37.75 0.62 -26.28
N THR A 205 -36.77 0.81 -25.41
CA THR A 205 -36.92 0.54 -23.96
C THR A 205 -37.58 1.71 -23.24
N ASP A 206 -38.50 1.37 -22.40
CA ASP A 206 -39.18 2.30 -21.49
C ASP A 206 -38.12 2.91 -20.50
N PHE A 207 -37.87 4.20 -20.67
CA PHE A 207 -36.93 4.96 -19.80
C PHE A 207 -37.32 4.95 -18.31
N VAL A 208 -38.57 4.60 -18.00
CA VAL A 208 -39.06 4.51 -16.62
C VAL A 208 -38.69 3.16 -15.98
N SER A 209 -38.59 2.11 -16.76
CA SER A 209 -38.27 0.76 -16.28
C SER A 209 -36.77 0.43 -16.29
N THR A 210 -36.01 1.04 -17.15
CA THR A 210 -34.54 1.03 -17.15
C THR A 210 -34.00 2.18 -16.29
N ASN A 211 -34.23 2.14 -15.00
CA ASN A 211 -33.67 3.09 -14.09
C ASN A 211 -32.16 3.17 -14.28
N GLY A 212 -31.74 4.29 -14.86
CA GLY A 212 -30.44 4.49 -15.40
C GLY A 212 -29.33 4.16 -14.40
N GLN A 213 -28.37 3.45 -14.86
CA GLN A 213 -27.10 3.35 -14.13
C GLN A 213 -26.53 4.77 -14.07
N ILE A 214 -26.26 5.23 -12.84
CA ILE A 214 -25.66 6.53 -12.65
C ILE A 214 -24.23 6.47 -13.18
N GLY A 215 -23.95 7.25 -14.22
CA GLY A 215 -22.60 7.51 -14.69
C GLY A 215 -21.90 8.54 -13.81
N ILE A 216 -20.65 8.35 -13.55
CA ILE A 216 -19.84 9.28 -12.76
C ILE A 216 -18.92 10.04 -13.68
N LEU A 217 -18.97 11.37 -13.63
CA LEU A 217 -18.06 12.25 -14.33
C LEU A 217 -16.85 12.52 -13.41
N TYR A 218 -15.67 12.10 -13.85
CA TYR A 218 -14.42 12.28 -13.11
C TYR A 218 -13.65 13.52 -13.58
N GLU A 219 -12.89 14.08 -12.66
CA GLU A 219 -11.89 15.10 -12.97
C GLU A 219 -10.91 14.57 -14.03
N SER A 220 -10.52 15.43 -14.99
CA SER A 220 -9.63 15.05 -16.09
C SER A 220 -8.22 14.64 -15.62
N LYS A 221 -7.73 15.26 -14.55
CA LYS A 221 -6.46 14.90 -13.92
C LYS A 221 -6.66 13.77 -12.92
N ARG A 222 -5.99 12.64 -13.15
CA ARG A 222 -6.09 11.45 -12.31
C ARG A 222 -5.44 11.66 -10.93
N ASN A 223 -6.10 11.15 -9.90
CA ASN A 223 -5.56 10.96 -8.55
C ASN A 223 -4.99 12.23 -7.89
N GLN A 224 -5.59 13.41 -8.19
CA GLN A 224 -5.18 14.68 -7.60
C GLN A 224 -5.80 14.94 -6.21
N GLY A 225 -6.90 14.26 -5.87
CA GLY A 225 -7.46 14.27 -4.53
C GLY A 225 -6.62 13.40 -3.58
N ARG A 226 -6.61 13.72 -2.29
CA ARG A 226 -6.03 12.85 -1.26
C ARG A 226 -7.04 12.62 -0.15
N LEU A 227 -7.13 11.38 0.32
CA LEU A 227 -7.88 11.04 1.52
C LEU A 227 -7.20 11.66 2.75
N PRO A 228 -7.92 11.84 3.86
CA PRO A 228 -7.33 12.20 5.15
C PRO A 228 -6.22 11.22 5.56
N ASP A 229 -5.26 11.73 6.33
CA ASP A 229 -4.17 10.92 6.84
C ASP A 229 -4.67 9.81 7.76
N TYR A 230 -4.09 8.64 7.59
CA TYR A 230 -4.28 7.49 8.45
C TYR A 230 -3.45 7.62 9.72
N MET A 231 -4.04 7.36 10.88
CA MET A 231 -3.32 7.28 12.15
C MET A 231 -3.98 6.24 13.05
N ARG A 232 -3.20 5.34 13.64
CA ARG A 232 -3.70 4.33 14.58
C ARG A 232 -2.70 4.08 15.69
N ILE A 233 -3.23 3.96 16.92
CA ILE A 233 -2.47 3.56 18.10
C ILE A 233 -3.10 2.28 18.63
N ASP A 234 -2.28 1.24 18.80
CA ASP A 234 -2.67 -0.02 19.41
C ASP A 234 -1.86 -0.22 20.69
N VAL A 235 -2.48 -0.73 21.73
CA VAL A 235 -1.82 -1.09 22.98
C VAL A 235 -2.04 -2.55 23.29
N SER A 236 -1.04 -3.21 23.87
CA SER A 236 -1.18 -4.60 24.27
C SER A 236 -0.42 -4.92 25.54
N ALA A 237 -0.93 -5.88 26.28
CA ALA A 237 -0.32 -6.44 27.48
C ALA A 237 -0.25 -7.97 27.34
N LYS A 238 0.90 -8.53 27.65
CA LYS A 238 1.13 -9.97 27.67
C LYS A 238 1.64 -10.36 29.05
N LYS A 239 0.97 -11.32 29.69
CA LYS A 239 1.39 -11.85 30.98
C LYS A 239 1.64 -13.34 30.88
N ILE A 240 2.81 -13.79 31.37
CA ILE A 240 3.23 -15.18 31.38
C ILE A 240 3.22 -15.67 32.83
N PHE A 241 2.47 -16.73 33.09
CA PHE A 241 2.45 -17.49 34.33
C PHE A 241 3.14 -18.84 34.08
N LYS A 242 4.16 -19.14 34.87
CA LYS A 242 4.87 -20.44 34.80
C LYS A 242 4.41 -21.36 35.92
N PHE A 243 4.03 -22.57 35.55
CA PHE A 243 3.60 -23.62 36.48
C PHE A 243 4.63 -24.77 36.41
N GLY A 244 5.55 -24.78 37.39
CA GLY A 244 6.63 -25.75 37.37
C GLY A 244 7.64 -25.58 36.24
N LYS A 245 8.19 -26.69 35.74
CA LYS A 245 9.25 -26.66 34.70
C LYS A 245 8.74 -26.76 33.28
N HIS A 246 7.56 -27.28 33.03
CA HIS A 246 7.07 -27.65 31.71
C HIS A 246 5.83 -26.88 31.27
N SER A 247 5.03 -26.35 32.21
CA SER A 247 3.76 -25.71 31.87
C SER A 247 3.80 -24.20 32.05
N ARG A 248 3.20 -23.49 31.10
CA ARG A 248 3.02 -22.04 31.17
C ARG A 248 1.69 -21.61 30.58
N LEU A 249 1.10 -20.57 31.15
CA LEU A 249 -0.08 -19.89 30.67
C LEU A 249 0.34 -18.49 30.21
N GLU A 250 0.01 -18.13 28.98
CA GLU A 250 0.19 -16.77 28.43
C GLU A 250 -1.18 -16.13 28.27
N ILE A 251 -1.38 -15.00 28.91
CA ILE A 251 -2.58 -14.17 28.77
C ILE A 251 -2.18 -12.95 27.93
N ASN A 252 -2.87 -12.74 26.84
CA ASN A 252 -2.70 -11.58 25.97
C ASN A 252 -3.98 -10.75 26.00
N ALA A 253 -3.86 -9.45 26.16
CA ALA A 253 -4.95 -8.49 26.02
C ALA A 253 -4.47 -7.37 25.13
N SER A 254 -5.30 -6.89 24.22
CA SER A 254 -4.96 -5.76 23.36
C SER A 254 -6.17 -4.91 23.03
N ILE A 255 -5.91 -3.65 22.73
CA ILE A 255 -6.90 -2.71 22.23
C ILE A 255 -6.31 -2.13 20.94
N SER A 256 -6.97 -2.39 19.81
CA SER A 256 -6.66 -1.77 18.54
C SER A 256 -7.39 -0.44 18.42
N ASN A 257 -6.75 0.55 17.78
CA ASN A 257 -7.29 1.89 17.60
C ASN A 257 -7.77 2.52 18.94
N VAL A 258 -6.88 2.56 19.94
CA VAL A 258 -7.22 3.05 21.29
C VAL A 258 -7.71 4.50 21.32
N THR A 259 -7.41 5.28 20.28
CA THR A 259 -7.87 6.66 20.11
C THR A 259 -9.25 6.76 19.47
N ASP A 260 -9.83 5.63 19.06
CA ASP A 260 -11.10 5.54 18.33
C ASP A 260 -11.17 6.50 17.13
N ARG A 261 -10.04 6.69 16.45
CA ARG A 261 -9.96 7.58 15.29
C ARG A 261 -10.67 6.98 14.11
N ASP A 262 -11.54 7.74 13.47
CA ASP A 262 -12.14 7.41 12.19
C ASP A 262 -11.10 7.43 11.07
N ASN A 263 -10.55 6.26 10.74
CA ASN A 263 -9.68 6.08 9.60
C ASN A 263 -10.53 5.66 8.40
N ILE A 264 -10.55 6.48 7.37
CA ILE A 264 -11.36 6.21 6.18
C ILE A 264 -10.79 5.00 5.45
N PHE A 265 -11.64 4.00 5.17
CA PHE A 265 -11.33 2.87 4.31
C PHE A 265 -11.60 3.25 2.86
N TYR A 266 -12.83 3.71 2.57
CA TYR A 266 -13.17 4.32 1.30
C TYR A 266 -14.37 5.26 1.44
N VAL A 267 -14.62 6.04 0.40
CA VAL A 267 -15.80 6.91 0.30
C VAL A 267 -16.63 6.41 -0.87
N ASN A 268 -17.91 6.07 -0.61
CA ASN A 268 -18.85 5.76 -1.69
C ASN A 268 -18.99 7.00 -2.58
N ARG A 269 -18.69 6.86 -3.85
CA ARG A 269 -18.62 8.01 -4.77
C ARG A 269 -19.99 8.55 -5.17
N ILE A 270 -21.06 7.77 -4.99
CA ILE A 270 -22.43 8.16 -5.33
C ILE A 270 -23.11 8.79 -4.11
N SER A 271 -23.09 8.09 -2.97
CA SER A 271 -23.75 8.57 -1.74
C SER A 271 -22.89 9.51 -0.90
N TYR A 272 -21.59 9.62 -1.19
CA TYR A 272 -20.57 10.30 -0.36
C TYR A 272 -20.45 9.76 1.05
N GLU A 273 -20.99 8.58 1.29
CA GLU A 273 -20.89 7.90 2.58
C GLU A 273 -19.44 7.46 2.84
N ARG A 274 -18.95 7.79 4.04
CA ARG A 274 -17.61 7.37 4.48
C ARG A 274 -17.71 6.01 5.13
N ILE A 275 -16.95 5.06 4.64
CA ILE A 275 -16.79 3.74 5.28
C ILE A 275 -15.45 3.75 5.99
N ASN A 276 -15.50 3.67 7.31
CA ASN A 276 -14.34 3.70 8.17
C ASN A 276 -13.77 2.28 8.36
N GLN A 277 -12.49 2.23 8.67
CA GLN A 277 -11.81 1.01 9.15
C GLN A 277 -12.29 0.68 10.57
N LEU A 278 -11.70 -0.34 11.17
CA LEU A 278 -12.07 -0.81 12.50
C LEU A 278 -12.03 0.32 13.53
N PRO A 279 -13.12 0.52 14.29
CA PRO A 279 -13.16 1.40 15.46
C PRO A 279 -12.28 0.83 16.58
N ILE A 280 -12.40 1.39 17.78
CA ILE A 280 -11.76 0.78 18.95
C ILE A 280 -12.21 -0.68 19.12
N LEU A 281 -11.25 -1.60 19.15
CA LEU A 281 -11.52 -3.03 19.21
C LEU A 281 -10.66 -3.69 20.30
N PRO A 282 -11.25 -4.05 21.45
CA PRO A 282 -10.57 -4.86 22.46
C PRO A 282 -10.51 -6.33 22.02
N SER A 283 -9.43 -7.01 22.36
CA SER A 283 -9.26 -8.44 22.16
C SER A 283 -8.49 -9.09 23.31
N ALA A 284 -8.77 -10.35 23.57
CA ALA A 284 -8.07 -11.14 24.58
C ALA A 284 -7.84 -12.56 24.07
N GLY A 285 -6.74 -13.16 24.49
CA GLY A 285 -6.38 -14.52 24.14
C GLY A 285 -5.65 -15.25 25.28
N LEU A 286 -5.81 -16.54 25.34
CA LEU A 286 -5.16 -17.43 26.31
C LEU A 286 -4.43 -18.54 25.54
N ASN A 287 -3.15 -18.74 25.86
CA ASN A 287 -2.35 -19.83 25.32
C ASN A 287 -1.78 -20.66 26.49
N PHE A 288 -2.09 -21.91 26.50
CA PHE A 288 -1.56 -22.84 27.49
C PHE A 288 -0.58 -23.82 26.84
N PHE A 289 0.60 -23.95 27.42
CA PHE A 289 1.67 -24.85 26.97
C PHE A 289 1.92 -25.88 28.11
N PHE A 290 2.04 -27.15 27.78
CA PHE A 290 2.28 -28.24 28.67
C PHE A 290 3.35 -29.18 28.14
#